data_90b2b61b35c8dc940914c01c558507b9
#
_entry.id   90b2b61b35c8dc940914c01c558507b9
#
_cell.length_a   1.000
_cell.length_b   1.000
_cell.length_c   1.000
_cell.angle_alpha   90.00
_cell.angle_beta   90.00
_cell.angle_gamma   90.00
#
_symmetry.space_group_name_H-M   'P 1'
#
loop_
_entity.id
_entity.type
_entity.pdbx_description
1 polymer ?
#
loop_
_entity_poly.entity_id
_entity_poly.type
_entity_poly.pdbx_seq_one_letter_code
_entity_poly.pdbx_strand_id
1 'polypeptide(L)'
;MISRSDLPQLNATMLNQMLIPYEYLKVTPDSIKPIQSDRLPFDDNKYLERYGKIINDTYNPLIVDKDFNLIDGHHRYDIIRRMEPAMTSVRVLQLGISYQTVIDLFKNIS
;
A
#
# COMPACT_ATOMS: atom_id res chain seq x y z
N MET A 1 -7.09 -13.33 -5.49
CA MET A 1 -6.67 -11.93 -5.81
C MET A 1 -7.92 -11.05 -5.89
N ILE A 2 -7.78 -9.79 -5.54
CA ILE A 2 -8.90 -8.86 -5.39
C ILE A 2 -8.78 -7.78 -6.47
N SER A 3 -9.91 -7.44 -7.09
CA SER A 3 -9.96 -6.39 -8.10
C SER A 3 -9.55 -5.03 -7.49
N ARG A 4 -8.85 -4.20 -8.27
CA ARG A 4 -8.47 -2.86 -7.86
C ARG A 4 -9.67 -2.03 -7.37
N SER A 5 -10.82 -2.22 -8.00
CA SER A 5 -12.03 -1.48 -7.63
C SER A 5 -12.62 -1.90 -6.28
N ASP A 6 -12.26 -3.08 -5.77
CA ASP A 6 -12.73 -3.60 -4.49
C ASP A 6 -11.80 -3.28 -3.33
N LEU A 7 -10.61 -2.74 -3.60
CA LEU A 7 -9.67 -2.34 -2.56
C LEU A 7 -9.82 -0.85 -2.26
N PRO A 8 -9.93 -0.47 -0.97
CA PRO A 8 -10.04 0.93 -0.61
C PRO A 8 -8.70 1.66 -0.76
N GLN A 9 -8.77 2.95 -1.05
CA GLN A 9 -7.64 3.85 -0.92
C GLN A 9 -7.62 4.38 0.51
N LEU A 10 -6.46 4.28 1.16
CA LEU A 10 -6.32 4.59 2.58
C LEU A 10 -5.21 5.60 2.80
N ASN A 11 -5.33 6.33 3.91
CA ASN A 11 -4.27 7.18 4.45
C ASN A 11 -4.40 7.23 5.98
N ALA A 12 -3.39 7.78 6.65
CA ALA A 12 -3.36 7.82 8.11
C ALA A 12 -4.55 8.58 8.70
N THR A 13 -5.00 9.65 8.06
CA THR A 13 -6.16 10.43 8.51
C THR A 13 -7.41 9.57 8.53
N MET A 14 -7.67 8.83 7.46
CA MET A 14 -8.84 7.94 7.39
C MET A 14 -8.77 6.83 8.44
N LEU A 15 -7.59 6.24 8.63
CA LEU A 15 -7.40 5.20 9.64
C LEU A 15 -7.70 5.73 11.04
N ASN A 16 -7.25 6.94 11.35
CA ASN A 16 -7.55 7.58 12.64
C ASN A 16 -9.04 7.85 12.80
N GLN A 17 -9.70 8.35 11.77
CA GLN A 17 -11.15 8.63 11.80
C GLN A 17 -11.96 7.35 11.99
N MET A 18 -11.51 6.24 11.41
CA MET A 18 -12.20 4.95 11.52
C MET A 18 -11.78 4.15 12.74
N LEU A 19 -10.88 4.68 13.57
CA LEU A 19 -10.34 4.01 14.75
C LEU A 19 -9.68 2.67 14.44
N ILE A 20 -9.05 2.58 13.27
CA ILE A 20 -8.28 1.40 12.87
C ILE A 20 -6.85 1.55 13.41
N PRO A 21 -6.39 0.64 14.29
CA PRO A 21 -5.03 0.73 14.81
C PRO A 21 -4.00 0.41 13.73
N TYR A 22 -2.89 1.12 13.76
CA TYR A 22 -1.78 0.87 12.83
C TYR A 22 -0.44 1.19 13.49
N GLU A 23 0.61 0.61 12.94
CA GLU A 23 1.98 0.81 13.39
C GLU A 23 2.85 1.14 12.19
N TYR A 24 3.74 2.13 12.34
CA TYR A 24 4.71 2.48 11.30
C TYR A 24 5.92 1.55 11.39
N LEU A 25 6.25 0.91 10.26
CA LEU A 25 7.37 -0.03 10.18
C LEU A 25 8.20 0.22 8.93
N LYS A 26 9.46 -0.24 8.97
CA LYS A 26 10.30 -0.42 7.79
C LYS A 26 10.52 -1.92 7.60
N VAL A 27 10.19 -2.42 6.41
CA VAL A 27 10.27 -3.85 6.11
C VAL A 27 10.93 -4.06 4.75
N THR A 28 11.42 -5.28 4.51
CA THR A 28 11.93 -5.63 3.19
C THR A 28 10.76 -5.76 2.19
N PRO A 29 10.98 -5.44 0.91
CA PRO A 29 9.92 -5.61 -0.09
C PRO A 29 9.36 -7.03 -0.16
N ASP A 30 10.19 -8.04 0.08
CA ASP A 30 9.77 -9.45 0.07
C ASP A 30 8.77 -9.80 1.17
N SER A 31 8.70 -9.00 2.23
CA SER A 31 7.75 -9.20 3.33
C SER A 31 6.32 -8.84 2.93
N ILE A 32 6.13 -8.08 1.87
CA ILE A 32 4.84 -7.55 1.45
C ILE A 32 4.21 -8.50 0.43
N LYS A 33 2.91 -8.78 0.63
CA LYS A 33 2.15 -9.69 -0.24
C LYS A 33 1.13 -8.90 -1.04
N PRO A 34 1.38 -8.63 -2.33
CA PRO A 34 0.37 -7.95 -3.15
C PRO A 34 -0.83 -8.85 -3.37
N ILE A 35 -2.04 -8.27 -3.29
CA ILE A 35 -3.30 -9.00 -3.43
C ILE A 35 -4.20 -8.46 -4.54
N GLN A 36 -3.79 -7.39 -5.20
CA GLN A 36 -4.58 -6.80 -6.28
C GLN A 36 -4.38 -7.60 -7.57
N SER A 37 -5.49 -7.97 -8.21
CA SER A 37 -5.46 -8.80 -9.43
C SER A 37 -5.16 -8.01 -10.69
N ASP A 38 -5.44 -6.70 -10.69
CA ASP A 38 -5.26 -5.84 -11.86
C ASP A 38 -4.58 -4.54 -11.47
N ARG A 39 -3.79 -4.00 -12.39
CA ARG A 39 -3.09 -2.73 -12.24
C ARG A 39 -3.50 -1.79 -13.35
N LEU A 40 -3.56 -0.49 -13.04
CA LEU A 40 -3.62 0.51 -14.10
C LEU A 40 -2.31 0.50 -14.89
N PRO A 41 -2.36 0.74 -16.21
CA PRO A 41 -1.15 0.93 -16.98
C PRO A 41 -0.32 2.09 -16.40
N PHE A 42 1.01 1.98 -16.49
CA PHE A 42 1.86 3.09 -16.11
C PHE A 42 1.68 4.25 -17.08
N ASP A 43 1.28 5.39 -16.55
CA ASP A 43 1.40 6.67 -17.21
C ASP A 43 2.83 7.16 -16.96
N ASP A 44 3.57 7.53 -18.00
CA ASP A 44 4.98 7.91 -17.89
C ASP A 44 5.19 9.06 -16.90
N ASN A 45 4.29 10.05 -16.91
CA ASN A 45 4.39 11.20 -16.01
C ASN A 45 4.16 10.78 -14.56
N LYS A 46 3.15 9.96 -14.31
CA LYS A 46 2.87 9.44 -12.96
C LYS A 46 3.99 8.53 -12.47
N TYR A 47 4.55 7.73 -13.36
CA TYR A 47 5.68 6.86 -13.03
C TYR A 47 6.88 7.69 -12.57
N LEU A 48 7.26 8.70 -13.35
CA LEU A 48 8.40 9.56 -13.05
C LEU A 48 8.20 10.33 -11.74
N GLU A 49 6.99 10.84 -11.50
CA GLU A 49 6.65 11.54 -10.26
C GLU A 49 6.81 10.63 -9.05
N ARG A 50 6.23 9.44 -9.10
CA ARG A 50 6.30 8.47 -8.00
C ARG A 50 7.70 7.93 -7.79
N TYR A 51 8.42 7.67 -8.87
CA TYR A 51 9.82 7.25 -8.82
C TYR A 51 10.67 8.29 -8.10
N GLY A 52 10.50 9.57 -8.43
CA GLY A 52 11.22 10.66 -7.77
C GLY A 52 10.93 10.72 -6.28
N LYS A 53 9.66 10.57 -5.88
CA LYS A 53 9.29 10.54 -4.45
C LYS A 53 9.92 9.37 -3.72
N ILE A 54 9.99 8.21 -4.36
CA ILE A 54 10.59 7.02 -3.75
C ILE A 54 12.10 7.20 -3.57
N ILE A 55 12.81 7.71 -4.58
CA ILE A 55 14.24 7.99 -4.48
C ILE A 55 14.52 9.00 -3.38
N ASN A 56 13.72 10.03 -3.25
CA ASN A 56 13.89 11.08 -2.25
C ASN A 56 13.33 10.71 -0.87
N ASP A 57 12.78 9.51 -0.72
CA ASP A 57 12.17 9.03 0.52
C ASP A 57 11.02 9.91 1.02
N THR A 58 10.26 10.49 0.09
CA THR A 58 9.11 11.36 0.39
C THR A 58 7.78 10.74 0.02
N TYR A 59 7.77 9.47 -0.38
CA TYR A 59 6.54 8.75 -0.72
C TYR A 59 5.70 8.47 0.52
N ASN A 60 4.38 8.37 0.33
CA ASN A 60 3.50 7.92 1.40
C ASN A 60 3.75 6.45 1.70
N PRO A 61 3.76 6.04 2.98
CA PRO A 61 3.93 4.62 3.32
C PRO A 61 2.89 3.74 2.63
N LEU A 62 3.29 2.55 2.24
CA LEU A 62 2.36 1.53 1.79
C LEU A 62 1.52 1.07 2.98
N ILE A 63 0.29 0.61 2.73
CA ILE A 63 -0.59 0.15 3.79
C ILE A 63 -0.81 -1.34 3.65
N VAL A 64 -0.44 -2.09 4.69
CA VAL A 64 -0.57 -3.54 4.75
C VAL A 64 -1.46 -3.93 5.91
N ASP A 65 -2.10 -5.09 5.83
CA ASP A 65 -2.89 -5.61 6.94
C ASP A 65 -1.99 -6.30 8.00
N LYS A 66 -2.62 -6.89 9.01
CA LYS A 66 -1.90 -7.56 10.10
C LYS A 66 -0.99 -8.70 9.63
N ASP A 67 -1.25 -9.28 8.46
CA ASP A 67 -0.50 -10.39 7.86
C ASP A 67 0.36 -9.95 6.68
N PHE A 68 0.59 -8.64 6.52
CA PHE A 68 1.38 -8.02 5.45
C PHE A 68 0.79 -8.17 4.06
N ASN A 69 -0.51 -8.40 3.95
CA ASN A 69 -1.23 -8.28 2.68
C ASN A 69 -1.33 -6.81 2.31
N LEU A 70 -0.90 -6.46 1.10
CA LEU A 70 -0.87 -5.07 0.65
C LEU A 70 -2.29 -4.60 0.30
N ILE A 71 -2.79 -3.57 1.00
CA ILE A 71 -4.12 -3.01 0.75
C ILE A 71 -4.02 -1.80 -0.19
N ASP A 72 -3.14 -0.87 0.12
CA ASP A 72 -2.97 0.36 -0.67
C ASP A 72 -1.50 0.57 -1.00
N GLY A 73 -1.24 1.00 -2.23
CA GLY A 73 0.10 1.28 -2.71
C GLY A 73 0.66 0.23 -3.66
N HIS A 74 -0.18 -0.56 -4.32
CA HIS A 74 0.28 -1.59 -5.28
C HIS A 74 1.12 -0.99 -6.41
N HIS A 75 0.76 0.20 -6.90
CA HIS A 75 1.52 0.88 -7.95
C HIS A 75 2.91 1.29 -7.46
N ARG A 76 2.98 1.86 -6.25
CA ARG A 76 4.26 2.19 -5.61
C ARG A 76 5.08 0.94 -5.35
N TYR A 77 4.45 -0.14 -4.91
CA TYR A 77 5.12 -1.42 -4.70
C TYR A 77 5.75 -1.94 -6.00
N ASP A 78 5.02 -1.87 -7.11
CA ASP A 78 5.54 -2.31 -8.40
C ASP A 78 6.77 -1.49 -8.83
N ILE A 79 6.77 -0.19 -8.57
CA ILE A 79 7.93 0.68 -8.84
C ILE A 79 9.11 0.28 -7.95
N ILE A 80 8.87 0.05 -6.66
CA ILE A 80 9.90 -0.35 -5.71
C ILE A 80 10.56 -1.66 -6.14
N ARG A 81 9.76 -2.64 -6.58
CA ARG A 81 10.29 -3.92 -7.06
C ARG A 81 11.17 -3.77 -8.27
N ARG A 82 10.90 -2.80 -9.13
CA ARG A 82 11.74 -2.49 -10.30
C ARG A 82 13.06 -1.83 -9.91
N MET A 83 13.13 -1.20 -8.74
CA MET A 83 14.33 -0.53 -8.25
C MET A 83 15.28 -1.46 -7.51
N GLU A 84 14.89 -2.69 -7.23
CA GLU A 84 15.73 -3.66 -6.54
C GLU A 84 16.96 -4.02 -7.39
N PRO A 85 18.12 -4.27 -6.76
CA PRO A 85 18.35 -4.35 -5.30
C PRO A 85 18.62 -3.03 -4.61
N ALA A 86 18.44 -1.89 -5.27
CA ALA A 86 18.71 -0.57 -4.67
C ALA A 86 17.79 -0.26 -3.47
N MET A 87 16.56 -0.79 -3.48
CA MET A 87 15.62 -0.63 -2.36
C MET A 87 15.68 -1.84 -1.46
N THR A 88 16.23 -1.68 -0.25
CA THR A 88 16.34 -2.76 0.73
C THR A 88 15.29 -2.67 1.82
N SER A 89 14.66 -1.51 2.01
CA SER A 89 13.61 -1.31 3.00
C SER A 89 12.51 -0.41 2.45
N VAL A 90 11.28 -0.66 2.90
CA VAL A 90 10.07 0.06 2.47
C VAL A 90 9.31 0.48 3.71
N ARG A 91 8.82 1.73 3.70
CA ARG A 91 7.98 2.24 4.79
C ARG A 91 6.55 1.77 4.60
N VAL A 92 5.98 1.20 5.67
CA VAL A 92 4.60 0.71 5.65
C VAL A 92 3.85 1.15 6.91
N LEU A 93 2.54 1.25 6.80
CA LEU A 93 1.64 1.26 7.95
C LEU A 93 1.01 -0.14 8.03
N GLN A 94 1.30 -0.86 9.10
CA GLN A 94 0.71 -2.19 9.34
C GLN A 94 -0.54 -2.03 10.19
N LEU A 95 -1.68 -2.46 9.65
CA LEU A 95 -2.94 -2.41 10.38
C LEU A 95 -3.04 -3.55 11.39
N GLY A 96 -3.82 -3.34 12.45
CA GLY A 96 -4.11 -4.38 13.44
C GLY A 96 -5.24 -5.33 13.04
N ILE A 97 -5.79 -5.20 11.84
CA ILE A 97 -6.91 -6.01 11.35
C ILE A 97 -6.59 -6.56 9.96
N SER A 98 -7.35 -7.57 9.52
CA SER A 98 -7.18 -8.18 8.21
C SER A 98 -7.74 -7.30 7.09
N TYR A 99 -7.22 -7.51 5.86
CA TYR A 99 -7.74 -6.79 4.69
C TYR A 99 -9.22 -7.09 4.43
N GLN A 100 -9.69 -8.27 4.75
CA GLN A 100 -11.09 -8.63 4.60
C GLN A 100 -11.98 -7.78 5.53
N THR A 101 -11.54 -7.58 6.76
CA THR A 101 -12.23 -6.71 7.72
C THR A 101 -12.26 -5.27 7.20
N VAL A 102 -11.16 -4.77 6.64
CA VAL A 102 -11.11 -3.43 6.07
C VAL A 102 -12.11 -3.29 4.92
N ILE A 103 -12.14 -4.26 4.01
CA ILE A 103 -13.08 -4.24 2.88
C ILE A 103 -14.52 -4.20 3.39
N ASP A 104 -14.85 -5.02 4.38
CA ASP A 104 -16.20 -5.06 4.96
C ASP A 104 -16.59 -3.74 5.62
N LEU A 105 -15.65 -3.10 6.33
CA LEU A 105 -15.90 -1.79 6.93
C LEU A 105 -16.24 -0.74 5.86
N PHE A 106 -15.52 -0.74 4.74
CA PHE A 106 -15.78 0.21 3.66
C PHE A 106 -17.10 -0.06 2.94
N LYS A 107 -17.50 -1.32 2.82
CA LYS A 107 -18.80 -1.67 2.25
C LYS A 107 -19.96 -1.18 3.12
N ASN A 108 -19.80 -1.21 4.43
CA ASN A 108 -20.84 -0.81 5.37
C ASN A 108 -20.99 0.70 5.54
N ILE A 109 -20.01 1.49 5.07
CA ILE A 109 -20.03 2.95 5.15
C ILE A 109 -20.79 3.57 3.96
N SER A 110 -20.86 2.89 2.85
CA SER A 110 -21.47 3.40 1.61
C SER A 110 -22.99 3.51 1.66
#